data_6fd3031008fe28c317354776a6dbdca4
#
_entry.id   6fd3031008fe28c317354776a6dbdca4
#
_cell.length_a   1.000
_cell.length_b   1.000
_cell.length_c   1.000
_cell.angle_alpha   90.00
_cell.angle_beta   90.00
_cell.angle_gamma   90.00
#
_symmetry.space_group_name_H-M   'P 1'
#
loop_
_entity.id
_entity.type
_entity.pdbx_description
1 polymer ?
#
loop_
_entity_poly.entity_id
_entity_poly.type
_entity_poly.pdbx_seq_one_letter_code
_entity_poly.pdbx_strand_id
1 'polypeptide(L)'
;MTKQEFQHLVEEAVRTIPQRFRDAMQNIAIVIEDEPSLETLEEVDIEPPDTLLGLYQGTPLPERQWAHGNVLPDKITLYQLPIEDESENEDDLIVAIGETLIHEVGHYFGLSEEEIQEIEDKYWHAAETGFEHSTDTGDEEPSS
;
A
#
# COMPACT_ATOMS: atom_id res chain seq x y z
N MET A 1 -10.95 12.28 -9.96
CA MET A 1 -9.82 13.19 -9.65
C MET A 1 -8.68 12.95 -10.61
N THR A 2 -7.79 13.90 -10.72
CA THR A 2 -6.66 13.75 -11.62
C THR A 2 -5.61 12.85 -10.98
N LYS A 3 -4.70 12.33 -11.81
CA LYS A 3 -3.59 11.53 -11.30
C LYS A 3 -2.73 12.34 -10.33
N GLN A 4 -2.57 13.62 -10.61
CA GLN A 4 -1.78 14.49 -9.76
C GLN A 4 -2.42 14.67 -8.39
N GLU A 5 -3.73 14.82 -8.36
CA GLU A 5 -4.46 14.90 -7.10
C GLU A 5 -4.36 13.59 -6.32
N PHE A 6 -4.47 12.49 -7.04
CA PHE A 6 -4.35 11.17 -6.40
C PHE A 6 -2.95 10.99 -5.82
N GLN A 7 -1.93 11.40 -6.55
CA GLN A 7 -0.56 11.30 -6.06
C GLN A 7 -0.38 12.09 -4.78
N HIS A 8 -1.05 13.23 -4.67
CA HIS A 8 -0.97 14.03 -3.46
C HIS A 8 -1.57 13.27 -2.27
N LEU A 9 -2.67 12.58 -2.50
CA LEU A 9 -3.27 11.77 -1.45
C LEU A 9 -2.40 10.57 -1.08
N VAL A 10 -1.65 10.02 -2.05
CA VAL A 10 -0.71 8.97 -1.76
C VAL A 10 0.36 9.47 -0.80
N GLU A 11 0.86 10.69 -1.02
CA GLU A 11 1.83 11.27 -0.12
C GLU A 11 1.28 11.46 1.28
N GLU A 12 0.01 11.85 1.35
CA GLU A 12 -0.65 11.98 2.65
C GLU A 12 -0.76 10.62 3.34
N ALA A 13 -1.16 9.60 2.59
CA ALA A 13 -1.32 8.26 3.15
C ALA A 13 0.00 7.71 3.66
N VAL A 14 1.09 7.97 2.94
CA VAL A 14 2.41 7.49 3.36
C VAL A 14 2.77 7.99 4.74
N ARG A 15 2.34 9.20 5.09
CA ARG A 15 2.64 9.75 6.40
C ARG A 15 1.92 9.06 7.53
N THR A 16 0.89 8.29 7.22
CA THR A 16 0.08 7.64 8.25
C THR A 16 0.47 6.19 8.51
N ILE A 17 1.25 5.58 7.62
CA ILE A 17 1.57 4.16 7.78
C ILE A 17 2.78 4.01 8.71
N PRO A 18 2.99 2.80 9.26
CA PRO A 18 4.08 2.60 10.23
C PRO A 18 5.45 2.95 9.64
N GLN A 19 6.32 3.46 10.50
CA GLN A 19 7.65 3.94 10.11
C GLN A 19 8.44 2.87 9.36
N ARG A 20 8.37 1.65 9.82
CA ARG A 20 9.07 0.53 9.20
C ARG A 20 8.67 0.38 7.72
N PHE A 21 7.39 0.61 7.42
CA PHE A 21 6.89 0.51 6.05
C PHE A 21 7.34 1.71 5.23
N ARG A 22 7.32 2.89 5.84
CA ARG A 22 7.80 4.10 5.16
C ARG A 22 9.27 3.98 4.79
N ASP A 23 10.06 3.41 5.69
CA ASP A 23 11.50 3.24 5.44
C ASP A 23 11.72 2.29 4.26
N ALA A 24 10.95 1.23 4.18
CA ALA A 24 11.08 0.27 3.08
C ALA A 24 10.75 0.92 1.75
N MET A 25 9.83 1.87 1.75
CA MET A 25 9.39 2.50 0.52
C MET A 25 10.47 3.37 -0.12
N GLN A 26 11.54 3.67 0.60
CA GLN A 26 12.64 4.40 0.00
C GLN A 26 13.34 3.57 -1.08
N ASN A 27 13.16 2.25 -1.02
CA ASN A 27 13.78 1.35 -1.99
C ASN A 27 12.76 0.77 -2.97
N ILE A 28 11.55 1.30 -2.97
CA ILE A 28 10.46 0.80 -3.80
C ILE A 28 9.86 1.96 -4.58
N ALA A 29 9.75 1.81 -5.89
CA ALA A 29 9.12 2.83 -6.71
C ALA A 29 7.60 2.69 -6.58
N ILE A 30 6.90 3.80 -6.41
CA ILE A 30 5.46 3.80 -6.38
C ILE A 30 4.95 4.39 -7.69
N VAL A 31 4.17 3.61 -8.42
CA VAL A 31 3.66 3.98 -9.73
C VAL A 31 2.14 4.02 -9.65
N ILE A 32 1.53 4.98 -10.29
CA ILE A 32 0.09 5.12 -10.31
C ILE A 32 -0.41 4.85 -11.73
N GLU A 33 -1.32 3.91 -11.87
CA GLU A 33 -1.97 3.61 -13.15
C GLU A 33 -3.46 3.67 -12.97
N ASP A 34 -4.19 3.81 -14.07
CA ASP A 34 -5.65 3.92 -13.97
C ASP A 34 -6.28 2.63 -13.47
N GLU A 35 -5.96 1.53 -14.09
CA GLU A 35 -6.51 0.23 -13.72
C GLU A 35 -5.60 -0.88 -14.24
N PRO A 36 -5.69 -2.07 -13.65
CA PRO A 36 -4.84 -3.16 -14.13
C PRO A 36 -5.26 -3.60 -15.52
N SER A 37 -4.28 -3.97 -16.34
CA SER A 37 -4.57 -4.50 -17.66
C SER A 37 -5.12 -5.93 -17.53
N LEU A 38 -5.77 -6.41 -18.57
CA LEU A 38 -6.26 -7.78 -18.57
C LEU A 38 -5.09 -8.76 -18.43
N GLU A 39 -3.97 -8.43 -19.05
CA GLU A 39 -2.78 -9.26 -18.96
C GLU A 39 -2.30 -9.37 -17.51
N THR A 40 -2.27 -8.26 -16.80
CA THR A 40 -1.88 -8.25 -15.39
C THR A 40 -2.83 -9.08 -14.55
N LEU A 41 -4.11 -8.94 -14.79
CA LEU A 41 -5.11 -9.71 -14.04
C LEU A 41 -4.95 -11.21 -14.27
N GLU A 42 -4.64 -11.59 -15.50
CA GLU A 42 -4.41 -13.00 -15.81
C GLU A 42 -3.21 -13.53 -15.09
N GLU A 43 -2.15 -12.74 -15.01
CA GLU A 43 -0.92 -13.17 -14.34
C GLU A 43 -1.13 -13.44 -12.86
N VAL A 44 -2.07 -12.76 -12.24
CA VAL A 44 -2.33 -12.94 -10.81
C VAL A 44 -3.62 -13.71 -10.56
N ASP A 45 -4.18 -14.34 -11.59
CA ASP A 45 -5.36 -15.21 -11.49
C ASP A 45 -6.60 -14.49 -10.98
N ILE A 46 -6.81 -13.30 -11.43
CA ILE A 46 -8.03 -12.53 -11.10
C ILE A 46 -8.86 -12.37 -12.36
N GLU A 47 -10.13 -12.68 -12.26
CA GLU A 47 -11.04 -12.57 -13.40
C GLU A 47 -11.96 -11.40 -13.23
N PRO A 48 -12.16 -10.59 -14.28
CA PRO A 48 -13.14 -9.51 -14.20
C PRO A 48 -14.52 -10.07 -13.87
N PRO A 49 -15.35 -9.34 -13.09
CA PRO A 49 -15.16 -7.94 -12.74
C PRO A 49 -14.25 -7.69 -11.54
N ASP A 50 -13.67 -8.73 -10.98
CA ASP A 50 -12.73 -8.54 -9.87
C ASP A 50 -11.50 -7.80 -10.38
N THR A 51 -10.84 -7.07 -9.50
CA THR A 51 -9.70 -6.26 -9.88
C THR A 51 -8.72 -6.15 -8.72
N LEU A 52 -7.65 -5.40 -8.95
CA LEU A 52 -6.62 -5.16 -7.95
C LEU A 52 -6.63 -3.70 -7.55
N LEU A 53 -6.34 -3.42 -6.29
CA LEU A 53 -6.11 -2.06 -5.84
C LEU A 53 -4.63 -1.71 -5.96
N GLY A 54 -3.76 -2.69 -5.83
CA GLY A 54 -2.32 -2.48 -5.97
C GLY A 54 -1.61 -3.79 -6.27
N LEU A 55 -0.33 -3.68 -6.63
CA LEU A 55 0.46 -4.86 -6.96
C LEU A 55 1.94 -4.59 -6.72
N TYR A 56 2.56 -5.43 -5.89
CA TYR A 56 3.99 -5.38 -5.68
C TYR A 56 4.67 -6.27 -6.71
N GLN A 57 5.71 -5.76 -7.33
CA GLN A 57 6.51 -6.53 -8.28
C GLN A 57 7.97 -6.32 -7.92
N GLY A 58 8.72 -7.40 -7.84
CA GLY A 58 10.13 -7.34 -7.48
C GLY A 58 10.53 -8.61 -6.77
N THR A 59 11.64 -8.54 -6.04
CA THR A 59 12.13 -9.69 -5.30
C THR A 59 11.94 -9.42 -3.81
N PRO A 60 11.11 -10.20 -3.12
CA PRO A 60 10.87 -9.99 -1.69
C PRO A 60 12.16 -10.03 -0.90
N LEU A 61 12.21 -9.25 0.17
CA LEU A 61 13.41 -9.10 0.95
C LEU A 61 14.00 -10.43 1.43
N PRO A 62 13.22 -11.38 1.91
CA PRO A 62 13.79 -12.64 2.38
C PRO A 62 14.51 -13.45 1.30
N GLU A 63 14.21 -13.16 0.02
CA GLU A 63 14.82 -13.91 -1.08
C GLU A 63 16.03 -13.24 -1.69
N ARG A 64 16.33 -12.02 -1.26
CA ARG A 64 17.37 -11.23 -1.93
C ARG A 64 18.76 -11.78 -1.79
N GLN A 65 18.99 -12.47 -0.69
CA GLN A 65 20.33 -13.01 -0.48
C GLN A 65 20.69 -14.06 -1.52
N TRP A 66 19.69 -14.57 -2.24
CA TRP A 66 19.93 -15.58 -3.26
C TRP A 66 19.91 -15.02 -4.67
N ALA A 67 19.57 -13.76 -4.81
CA ALA A 67 19.39 -13.15 -6.12
C ALA A 67 20.50 -12.17 -6.41
N HIS A 68 21.65 -12.69 -6.75
CA HIS A 68 22.80 -11.84 -6.98
C HIS A 68 22.64 -11.00 -8.23
N GLY A 69 22.64 -9.73 -8.09
CA GLY A 69 22.84 -8.84 -9.23
C GLY A 69 21.75 -8.78 -10.28
N ASN A 70 20.84 -9.73 -10.30
CA ASN A 70 19.79 -9.76 -11.30
C ASN A 70 18.43 -9.47 -10.71
N VAL A 71 18.40 -8.72 -9.62
CA VAL A 71 17.15 -8.38 -8.96
C VAL A 71 16.47 -7.28 -9.74
N LEU A 72 15.21 -7.47 -10.10
CA LEU A 72 14.45 -6.43 -10.75
C LEU A 72 14.19 -5.30 -9.78
N PRO A 73 14.09 -4.07 -10.26
CA PRO A 73 13.72 -2.96 -9.38
C PRO A 73 12.36 -3.24 -8.77
N ASP A 74 12.25 -2.98 -7.47
CA ASP A 74 10.99 -3.18 -6.79
C ASP A 74 10.05 -2.06 -7.11
N LYS A 75 8.78 -2.39 -7.25
CA LYS A 75 7.79 -1.42 -7.60
C LYS A 75 6.44 -1.83 -7.04
N ILE A 76 5.69 -0.85 -6.57
CA ILE A 76 4.30 -1.04 -6.21
C ILE A 76 3.47 -0.17 -7.13
N THR A 77 2.53 -0.78 -7.83
CA THR A 77 1.60 -0.05 -8.67
C THR A 77 0.30 0.13 -7.90
N LEU A 78 -0.20 1.35 -7.85
CA LEU A 78 -1.51 1.65 -7.26
C LEU A 78 -2.47 1.93 -8.40
N TYR A 79 -3.63 1.31 -8.37
CA TYR A 79 -4.62 1.46 -9.42
C TYR A 79 -5.68 2.44 -8.98
N GLN A 80 -5.61 3.62 -9.55
CA GLN A 80 -6.40 4.77 -9.10
C GLN A 80 -7.89 4.54 -9.16
N LEU A 81 -8.40 4.06 -10.30
CA LEU A 81 -9.85 3.93 -10.46
C LEU A 81 -10.46 2.89 -9.50
N PRO A 82 -9.87 1.70 -9.35
CA PRO A 82 -10.38 0.76 -8.36
C PRO A 82 -10.36 1.29 -6.93
N ILE A 83 -9.31 2.02 -6.57
CA ILE A 83 -9.23 2.59 -5.23
C ILE A 83 -10.29 3.65 -5.04
N GLU A 84 -10.50 4.48 -6.06
CA GLU A 84 -11.54 5.51 -5.99
C GLU A 84 -12.92 4.88 -5.87
N ASP A 85 -13.15 3.76 -6.57
CA ASP A 85 -14.45 3.09 -6.53
C ASP A 85 -14.78 2.58 -5.14
N GLU A 86 -13.79 2.29 -4.32
CA GLU A 86 -14.02 1.78 -2.98
C GLU A 86 -14.13 2.88 -1.95
N SER A 87 -14.04 4.13 -2.35
CA SER A 87 -13.95 5.25 -1.41
C SER A 87 -15.09 6.22 -1.67
N GLU A 88 -15.63 6.79 -0.61
CA GLU A 88 -16.73 7.73 -0.72
C GLU A 88 -16.29 9.18 -0.56
N ASN A 89 -15.14 9.41 0.01
CA ASN A 89 -14.62 10.77 0.21
C ASN A 89 -13.10 10.71 0.31
N GLU A 90 -12.46 11.84 0.52
CA GLU A 90 -11.01 11.90 0.55
C GLU A 90 -10.41 11.16 1.72
N ASP A 91 -11.06 11.19 2.88
CA ASP A 91 -10.56 10.48 4.04
C ASP A 91 -10.56 8.97 3.78
N ASP A 92 -11.62 8.47 3.18
CA ASP A 92 -11.71 7.07 2.80
C ASP A 92 -10.61 6.72 1.80
N LEU A 93 -10.34 7.62 0.87
CA LEU A 93 -9.30 7.41 -0.13
C LEU A 93 -7.93 7.28 0.53
N ILE A 94 -7.62 8.15 1.45
CA ILE A 94 -6.34 8.10 2.16
C ILE A 94 -6.19 6.78 2.90
N VAL A 95 -7.25 6.34 3.56
CA VAL A 95 -7.22 5.07 4.29
C VAL A 95 -7.06 3.90 3.31
N ALA A 96 -7.79 3.92 2.20
CA ALA A 96 -7.71 2.84 1.22
C ALA A 96 -6.31 2.77 0.60
N ILE A 97 -5.72 3.92 0.31
CA ILE A 97 -4.36 3.96 -0.23
C ILE A 97 -3.38 3.41 0.81
N GLY A 98 -3.51 3.85 2.05
CA GLY A 98 -2.63 3.39 3.13
C GLY A 98 -2.71 1.89 3.33
N GLU A 99 -3.91 1.34 3.32
CA GLU A 99 -4.08 -0.10 3.47
C GLU A 99 -3.48 -0.85 2.30
N THR A 100 -3.66 -0.35 1.11
CA THR A 100 -3.10 -0.98 -0.08
C THR A 100 -1.58 -0.99 0.01
N LEU A 101 -1.00 0.13 0.43
CA LEU A 101 0.45 0.21 0.59
C LEU A 101 0.96 -0.76 1.66
N ILE A 102 0.28 -0.83 2.79
CA ILE A 102 0.65 -1.76 3.85
C ILE A 102 0.63 -3.20 3.34
N HIS A 103 -0.42 -3.52 2.58
CA HIS A 103 -0.56 -4.88 2.05
C HIS A 103 0.59 -5.21 1.09
N GLU A 104 0.87 -4.30 0.17
CA GLU A 104 1.90 -4.58 -0.84
C GLU A 104 3.31 -4.50 -0.27
N VAL A 105 3.58 -3.57 0.63
CA VAL A 105 4.88 -3.52 1.29
C VAL A 105 5.06 -4.76 2.18
N GLY A 106 3.95 -5.27 2.72
CA GLY A 106 4.00 -6.53 3.46
C GLY A 106 4.57 -7.66 2.62
N HIS A 107 4.21 -7.70 1.34
CA HIS A 107 4.77 -8.70 0.43
C HIS A 107 6.27 -8.50 0.25
N TYR A 108 6.72 -7.25 0.21
CA TYR A 108 8.14 -6.96 0.11
C TYR A 108 8.89 -7.53 1.32
N PHE A 109 8.30 -7.46 2.51
CA PHE A 109 8.92 -8.01 3.71
C PHE A 109 8.76 -9.53 3.82
N GLY A 110 7.97 -10.13 2.95
CA GLY A 110 7.71 -11.56 3.01
C GLY A 110 6.77 -11.95 4.13
N LEU A 111 5.90 -11.05 4.54
CA LEU A 111 4.97 -11.32 5.62
C LEU A 111 3.83 -12.21 5.13
N SER A 112 3.30 -13.02 6.04
CA SER A 112 2.13 -13.84 5.73
C SER A 112 0.89 -12.96 5.65
N GLU A 113 -0.16 -13.48 5.03
CA GLU A 113 -1.43 -12.76 4.96
C GLU A 113 -1.95 -12.46 6.36
N GLU A 114 -1.74 -13.38 7.29
CA GLU A 114 -2.16 -13.20 8.65
C GLU A 114 -1.43 -12.05 9.32
N GLU A 115 -0.13 -11.98 9.11
CA GLU A 115 0.69 -10.90 9.66
C GLU A 115 0.31 -9.55 9.06
N ILE A 116 0.05 -9.53 7.76
CA ILE A 116 -0.38 -8.31 7.08
C ILE A 116 -1.72 -7.87 7.64
N GLN A 117 -2.64 -8.82 7.83
CA GLN A 117 -3.97 -8.51 8.34
C GLN A 117 -3.88 -7.86 9.72
N GLU A 118 -3.00 -8.35 10.57
CA GLU A 118 -2.84 -7.77 11.90
C GLU A 118 -2.36 -6.33 11.82
N ILE A 119 -1.47 -6.04 10.89
CA ILE A 119 -0.96 -4.68 10.74
C ILE A 119 -2.05 -3.78 10.17
N GLU A 120 -2.82 -4.28 9.22
CA GLU A 120 -3.92 -3.51 8.65
C GLU A 120 -4.97 -3.19 9.71
N ASP A 121 -5.27 -4.14 10.57
CA ASP A 121 -6.24 -3.91 11.63
C ASP A 121 -5.78 -2.81 12.56
N LYS A 122 -4.51 -2.79 12.89
CA LYS A 122 -3.96 -1.73 13.72
C LYS A 122 -4.01 -0.38 13.01
N TYR A 123 -3.72 -0.39 11.71
CA TYR A 123 -3.77 0.84 10.92
C TYR A 123 -5.19 1.40 10.89
N TRP A 124 -6.19 0.53 10.64
CA TRP A 124 -7.58 0.94 10.62
C TRP A 124 -8.00 1.53 11.96
N HIS A 125 -7.64 0.87 13.03
CA HIS A 125 -7.99 1.35 14.36
C HIS A 125 -7.35 2.71 14.62
N ALA A 126 -6.10 2.86 14.27
CA ALA A 126 -5.40 4.12 14.44
C ALA A 126 -6.00 5.22 13.56
N ALA A 127 -6.41 4.87 12.34
CA ALA A 127 -6.99 5.84 11.43
C ALA A 127 -8.34 6.35 11.97
N GLU A 128 -9.14 5.44 12.51
CA GLU A 128 -10.44 5.84 13.05
C GLU A 128 -10.31 6.80 14.20
N THR A 129 -9.35 6.54 15.09
CA THR A 129 -9.18 7.41 16.25
C THR A 129 -8.23 8.56 15.95
N GLY A 130 -7.27 8.31 15.08
CA GLY A 130 -6.25 9.30 14.77
C GLY A 130 -6.77 10.52 14.08
N PHE A 131 -7.75 10.35 13.21
CA PHE A 131 -8.33 11.49 12.52
C PHE A 131 -9.13 12.37 13.49
N GLU A 132 -9.60 11.77 14.58
CA GLU A 132 -10.32 12.53 15.57
C GLU A 132 -9.40 13.13 16.61
N HIS A 133 -8.28 12.49 16.86
CA HIS A 133 -7.37 12.90 17.90
C HIS A 133 -5.98 13.07 17.36
N SER A 134 -5.89 13.79 16.28
CA SER A 134 -4.63 13.88 15.58
C SER A 134 -3.50 14.41 16.41
N THR A 135 -3.78 15.09 17.45
CA THR A 135 -2.74 15.61 18.26
C THR A 135 -2.18 14.60 19.20
N ASP A 136 -2.97 13.62 19.48
CA ASP A 136 -2.52 12.74 20.36
C ASP A 136 -1.61 11.83 19.91
N THR A 137 -1.52 11.66 19.03
CA THR A 137 -0.91 10.77 18.64
C THR A 137 0.23 10.43 18.78
N GLY A 138 0.53 10.80 18.63
CA GLY A 138 1.49 10.44 18.58
C GLY A 138 2.03 9.65 19.37
N ASP A 139 1.80 9.84 19.94
CA ASP A 139 2.29 9.31 20.78
C ASP A 139 2.34 8.07 20.86
N GLU A 140 1.92 7.79 20.74
CA GLU A 140 1.97 6.72 20.97
C GLU A 140 2.48 5.93 20.32
N GLU A 141 2.65 6.12 19.71
CA GLU A 141 2.97 5.33 19.29
C GLU A 141 3.78 4.80 19.28
N PRO A 142 3.99 5.06 19.50
CA PRO A 142 4.77 4.53 19.47
C PRO A 142 4.96 3.38 19.44
N SER A 143 4.46 3.31 19.56
CA SER A 143 4.45 2.40 19.66
C SER A 143 4.70 1.66 19.08
N SER A 144 4.87 1.76 18.71
CA SER A 144 4.81 1.00 18.29
C SER A 144 5.38 0.43 18.11
#